data_ea8c94c7381534433e24401730c680f5
#
_entry.id   ea8c94c7381534433e24401730c680f5
#
_cell.length_a   1.000
_cell.length_b   1.000
_cell.length_c   1.000
_cell.angle_alpha   90.00
_cell.angle_beta   90.00
_cell.angle_gamma   90.00
#
_symmetry.space_group_name_H-M   'P 1'
#
loop_
_entity.id
_entity.type
_entity.pdbx_description
1 polymer ?
#
loop_
_entity_poly.entity_id
_entity_poly.type
_entity_poly.pdbx_seq_one_letter_code
_entity_poly.pdbx_strand_id
1 'polypeptide(L)'
;NEASKCILQGDSESSLMSHKDSLGNMLWLEKWYLETGVKYPQNIVEKSPIFSCRYEPVAKLAKSEIDDVSKKGSRLVFGCDNQTSQLHASTMFDHFYNNGGNIFDTAYIYNDGKSDEYLGEWINSNGLSKEIIVLGKGAHTPHCEPKFIKQQLEESLERLKLESLDIYCLHRDNLDIPVEEFIDALNEIHSEGLVSTIGASNWTLERFDNANNYAKKNKKIGFKVLSNNFSLANMNKPVWPGCVNCSEQYLNYLFENDIYLFPWSSQARGFFLEKDLYPKAAHVANPSLEEEQRVWHDEINLSRRKKCFQLSEELGCLPIELALAYVINKNPNICPLVGPRSVYESESCMKASLITLDDEQMNWLTS
;
A
#
# COMPACT_ATOMS: atom_id res chain seq x y z
N ASN A 1 -17.83 -11.27 36.74
CA ASN A 1 -16.51 -11.74 36.39
C ASN A 1 -15.48 -10.60 36.50
N GLU A 2 -14.21 -10.88 36.33
CA GLU A 2 -13.13 -9.89 36.54
C GLU A 2 -13.25 -8.72 35.57
N ALA A 3 -13.47 -8.97 34.28
CA ALA A 3 -13.65 -7.92 33.27
C ALA A 3 -14.79 -6.96 33.63
N SER A 4 -15.92 -7.49 34.14
CA SER A 4 -17.04 -6.66 34.59
C SER A 4 -16.67 -5.77 35.78
N LYS A 5 -15.81 -6.25 36.68
CA LYS A 5 -15.33 -5.46 37.83
C LYS A 5 -14.44 -4.30 37.34
N CYS A 6 -13.48 -4.59 36.45
CA CYS A 6 -12.61 -3.56 35.86
C CYS A 6 -13.42 -2.46 35.15
N ILE A 7 -14.41 -2.84 34.34
CA ILE A 7 -15.30 -1.87 33.64
C ILE A 7 -16.06 -1.00 34.67
N LEU A 8 -16.59 -1.58 35.70
CA LEU A 8 -17.34 -0.85 36.75
C LEU A 8 -16.42 0.09 37.56
N GLN A 9 -15.13 -0.23 37.66
CA GLN A 9 -14.13 0.56 38.37
C GLN A 9 -13.46 1.61 37.48
N GLY A 10 -13.71 1.54 36.15
CA GLY A 10 -13.08 2.42 35.17
C GLY A 10 -11.62 2.03 34.84
N ASP A 11 -11.22 0.80 35.18
CA ASP A 11 -9.90 0.28 34.91
C ASP A 11 -9.78 -0.14 33.44
N SER A 12 -8.67 0.18 32.78
CA SER A 12 -8.38 -0.21 31.40
C SER A 12 -7.92 -1.65 31.26
N GLU A 13 -7.42 -2.25 32.35
CA GLU A 13 -6.97 -3.65 32.40
C GLU A 13 -7.13 -4.24 33.80
N SER A 14 -7.12 -5.59 33.87
CA SER A 14 -7.20 -6.31 35.16
C SER A 14 -5.83 -6.42 35.84
N SER A 15 -5.78 -6.23 37.14
CA SER A 15 -4.59 -6.49 37.95
C SER A 15 -4.20 -7.98 37.99
N LEU A 16 -5.15 -8.88 37.70
CA LEU A 16 -4.91 -10.32 37.64
C LEU A 16 -4.42 -10.81 36.28
N MET A 17 -4.71 -10.09 35.22
CA MET A 17 -4.24 -10.37 33.84
C MET A 17 -4.18 -9.05 33.06
N SER A 18 -3.00 -8.47 33.00
CA SER A 18 -2.76 -7.26 32.23
C SER A 18 -2.79 -7.54 30.72
N HIS A 19 -2.85 -6.48 29.91
CA HIS A 19 -2.68 -6.59 28.46
C HIS A 19 -1.35 -7.24 28.11
N LYS A 20 -0.29 -6.95 28.89
CA LYS A 20 1.04 -7.55 28.74
C LYS A 20 1.02 -9.06 28.99
N ASP A 21 0.31 -9.51 30.03
CA ASP A 21 0.20 -10.93 30.34
C ASP A 21 -0.60 -11.67 29.27
N SER A 22 -1.68 -11.06 28.77
CA SER A 22 -2.48 -11.60 27.67
C SER A 22 -1.65 -11.76 26.41
N LEU A 23 -0.88 -10.73 26.03
CA LEU A 23 0.02 -10.78 24.88
C LEU A 23 1.13 -11.82 25.08
N GLY A 24 1.73 -11.87 26.28
CA GLY A 24 2.74 -12.86 26.63
C GLY A 24 2.20 -14.30 26.50
N ASN A 25 1.00 -14.57 27.00
CA ASN A 25 0.36 -15.87 26.86
C ASN A 25 0.11 -16.26 25.38
N MET A 26 -0.35 -15.32 24.57
CA MET A 26 -0.56 -15.59 23.13
C MET A 26 0.75 -15.90 22.41
N LEU A 27 1.83 -15.14 22.69
CA LEU A 27 3.15 -15.40 22.10
C LEU A 27 3.73 -16.76 22.53
N TRP A 28 3.52 -17.18 23.79
CA TRP A 28 3.92 -18.49 24.25
C TRP A 28 3.12 -19.61 23.59
N LEU A 29 1.82 -19.46 23.41
CA LEU A 29 0.97 -20.41 22.70
C LEU A 29 1.42 -20.55 21.23
N GLU A 30 1.67 -19.43 20.54
CA GLU A 30 2.14 -19.45 19.16
C GLU A 30 3.48 -20.19 19.05
N LYS A 31 4.43 -19.88 19.92
CA LYS A 31 5.71 -20.58 19.98
C LYS A 31 5.56 -22.07 20.24
N TRP A 32 4.68 -22.43 21.16
CA TRP A 32 4.39 -23.84 21.47
C TRP A 32 3.78 -24.58 20.27
N TYR A 33 2.87 -23.96 19.52
CA TYR A 33 2.31 -24.53 18.31
C TYR A 33 3.37 -24.73 17.23
N LEU A 34 4.27 -23.77 17.05
CA LEU A 34 5.38 -23.89 16.09
C LEU A 34 6.32 -25.05 16.46
N GLU A 35 6.67 -25.17 17.74
CA GLU A 35 7.59 -26.22 18.24
C GLU A 35 6.95 -27.62 18.21
N THR A 36 5.67 -27.72 18.47
CA THR A 36 4.96 -29.02 18.51
C THR A 36 4.44 -29.46 17.14
N GLY A 37 4.44 -28.58 16.14
CA GLY A 37 3.88 -28.84 14.81
C GLY A 37 2.36 -28.97 14.80
N VAL A 38 1.67 -28.64 15.90
CA VAL A 38 0.21 -28.64 15.96
C VAL A 38 -0.34 -27.54 15.04
N LYS A 39 -1.18 -27.93 14.10
CA LYS A 39 -1.90 -27.03 13.20
C LYS A 39 -3.39 -27.14 13.48
N TYR A 40 -4.01 -26.03 13.88
CA TYR A 40 -5.47 -25.98 13.96
C TYR A 40 -6.08 -25.87 12.56
N PRO A 41 -7.29 -26.45 12.36
CA PRO A 41 -7.97 -26.34 11.05
C PRO A 41 -8.11 -24.89 10.57
N GLN A 42 -8.30 -23.93 11.46
CA GLN A 42 -8.40 -22.51 11.15
C GLN A 42 -7.05 -21.88 10.71
N ASN A 43 -5.92 -22.52 10.97
CA ASN A 43 -4.60 -22.08 10.52
C ASN A 43 -4.18 -22.74 9.20
N ILE A 44 -5.04 -23.55 8.62
CA ILE A 44 -4.84 -24.17 7.32
C ILE A 44 -5.63 -23.35 6.32
N VAL A 45 -4.95 -22.68 5.38
CA VAL A 45 -5.57 -21.72 4.43
C VAL A 45 -6.79 -22.33 3.73
N GLU A 46 -6.70 -23.60 3.30
CA GLU A 46 -7.79 -24.31 2.60
C GLU A 46 -8.97 -24.69 3.51
N LYS A 47 -8.83 -24.56 4.82
CA LYS A 47 -9.84 -24.95 5.82
C LYS A 47 -10.19 -23.82 6.79
N SER A 48 -9.52 -22.67 6.68
CA SER A 48 -9.80 -21.53 7.55
C SER A 48 -11.18 -20.95 7.21
N PRO A 49 -12.08 -20.82 8.19
CA PRO A 49 -13.23 -19.97 7.97
C PRO A 49 -12.73 -18.55 7.71
N ILE A 50 -13.19 -17.95 6.61
CA ILE A 50 -12.89 -16.55 6.34
C ILE A 50 -13.80 -15.74 7.24
N PHE A 51 -13.18 -15.11 8.24
CA PHE A 51 -13.93 -14.26 9.14
C PHE A 51 -14.17 -12.91 8.47
N SER A 52 -15.41 -12.53 8.33
CA SER A 52 -15.76 -11.15 8.10
C SER A 52 -15.85 -10.45 9.45
N CYS A 53 -14.89 -9.61 9.74
CA CYS A 53 -14.89 -8.77 10.93
C CYS A 53 -15.64 -7.47 10.62
N ARG A 54 -16.68 -7.16 11.38
CA ARG A 54 -17.31 -5.85 11.30
C ARG A 54 -16.61 -4.90 12.26
N TYR A 55 -16.06 -3.84 11.73
CA TYR A 55 -15.49 -2.74 12.48
C TYR A 55 -16.38 -1.51 12.34
N GLU A 56 -16.50 -0.74 13.43
CA GLU A 56 -17.06 0.61 13.31
C GLU A 56 -16.06 1.47 12.51
N PRO A 57 -16.47 2.08 11.40
CA PRO A 57 -15.56 2.86 10.59
C PRO A 57 -15.04 4.08 11.36
N VAL A 58 -13.73 4.29 11.38
CA VAL A 58 -13.10 5.51 11.92
C VAL A 58 -13.13 6.67 10.92
N ALA A 59 -13.21 6.34 9.63
CA ALA A 59 -13.36 7.29 8.53
C ALA A 59 -14.15 6.64 7.39
N LYS A 60 -14.69 7.47 6.51
CA LYS A 60 -15.24 7.01 5.23
C LYS A 60 -14.37 7.59 4.11
N LEU A 61 -13.51 6.76 3.55
CA LEU A 61 -12.62 7.19 2.48
C LEU A 61 -13.40 7.74 1.28
N ALA A 62 -12.97 8.92 0.82
CA ALA A 62 -13.49 9.48 -0.42
C ALA A 62 -13.12 8.57 -1.61
N LYS A 63 -13.95 8.57 -2.63
CA LYS A 63 -13.73 7.82 -3.86
C LYS A 63 -13.67 8.78 -5.04
N SER A 64 -12.78 8.49 -5.99
CA SER A 64 -12.65 9.20 -7.27
C SER A 64 -12.76 8.22 -8.44
N GLU A 65 -13.05 8.77 -9.60
CA GLU A 65 -12.96 8.03 -10.85
C GLU A 65 -11.49 7.85 -11.21
N ILE A 66 -11.15 6.74 -11.84
CA ILE A 66 -9.84 6.45 -12.43
C ILE A 66 -10.12 6.13 -13.89
N ASP A 67 -9.42 6.79 -14.80
CA ASP A 67 -9.64 6.61 -16.24
C ASP A 67 -9.57 5.14 -16.64
N ASP A 68 -10.52 4.73 -17.49
CA ASP A 68 -10.68 3.36 -17.99
C ASP A 68 -10.98 2.29 -16.93
N VAL A 69 -11.15 2.67 -15.66
CA VAL A 69 -11.63 1.78 -14.59
C VAL A 69 -13.10 2.04 -14.33
N SER A 70 -13.93 1.01 -14.49
CA SER A 70 -15.39 1.14 -14.36
C SER A 70 -15.88 1.42 -12.92
N LYS A 71 -15.03 1.20 -11.93
CA LYS A 71 -15.32 1.33 -10.50
C LYS A 71 -14.68 2.62 -9.96
N LYS A 72 -15.39 3.29 -9.03
CA LYS A 72 -14.78 4.42 -8.30
C LYS A 72 -13.80 3.91 -7.25
N GLY A 73 -12.57 4.41 -7.29
CA GLY A 73 -11.48 4.01 -6.42
C GLY A 73 -11.36 4.86 -5.16
N SER A 74 -10.96 4.26 -4.04
CA SER A 74 -10.66 4.97 -2.80
C SER A 74 -9.39 5.82 -2.90
N ARG A 75 -9.35 6.94 -2.14
CA ARG A 75 -8.20 7.85 -2.09
C ARG A 75 -6.98 7.26 -1.36
N LEU A 76 -7.10 6.09 -0.75
CA LEU A 76 -6.00 5.27 -0.25
C LEU A 76 -6.00 3.93 -0.99
N VAL A 77 -4.81 3.35 -1.11
CA VAL A 77 -4.56 2.05 -1.72
C VAL A 77 -3.94 1.13 -0.68
N PHE A 78 -4.46 -0.07 -0.53
CA PHE A 78 -3.92 -1.06 0.42
C PHE A 78 -2.82 -1.90 -0.24
N GLY A 79 -1.59 -1.84 0.30
CA GLY A 79 -0.47 -2.68 -0.13
C GLY A 79 -0.54 -4.08 0.50
N CYS A 80 -0.57 -5.11 -0.33
CA CYS A 80 -0.75 -6.51 0.07
C CYS A 80 0.56 -7.27 0.31
N ASP A 81 1.67 -6.60 0.56
CA ASP A 81 2.99 -7.22 0.74
C ASP A 81 3.32 -7.61 2.21
N ASN A 82 2.50 -7.15 3.17
CA ASN A 82 2.78 -7.29 4.60
C ASN A 82 1.97 -8.38 5.32
N GLN A 83 1.08 -9.08 4.64
CA GLN A 83 0.23 -10.09 5.24
C GLN A 83 0.98 -11.43 5.39
N THR A 84 0.89 -12.02 6.58
CA THR A 84 1.65 -13.22 6.95
C THR A 84 0.81 -14.51 6.89
N SER A 85 -0.50 -14.38 6.77
CA SER A 85 -1.45 -15.48 6.68
C SER A 85 -2.78 -15.02 6.11
N GLN A 86 -3.62 -15.95 5.66
CA GLN A 86 -4.98 -15.63 5.20
C GLN A 86 -5.81 -14.92 6.28
N LEU A 87 -5.72 -15.36 7.52
CA LEU A 87 -6.48 -14.74 8.62
C LEU A 87 -6.04 -13.29 8.86
N HIS A 88 -4.72 -13.04 8.86
CA HIS A 88 -4.19 -11.68 8.97
C HIS A 88 -4.64 -10.82 7.79
N ALA A 89 -4.50 -11.33 6.56
CA ALA A 89 -4.92 -10.64 5.35
C ALA A 89 -6.42 -10.28 5.40
N SER A 90 -7.29 -11.25 5.67
CA SER A 90 -8.74 -11.02 5.74
C SER A 90 -9.12 -9.99 6.79
N THR A 91 -8.49 -10.03 7.97
CA THR A 91 -8.71 -9.04 9.04
C THR A 91 -8.36 -7.63 8.58
N MET A 92 -7.20 -7.47 7.93
CA MET A 92 -6.72 -6.18 7.46
C MET A 92 -7.53 -5.65 6.27
N PHE A 93 -7.90 -6.53 5.34
CA PHE A 93 -8.71 -6.17 4.17
C PHE A 93 -10.14 -5.79 4.58
N ASP A 94 -10.75 -6.52 5.51
CA ASP A 94 -12.07 -6.18 6.07
C ASP A 94 -12.04 -4.81 6.74
N HIS A 95 -11.00 -4.52 7.54
CA HIS A 95 -10.88 -3.23 8.19
C HIS A 95 -10.77 -2.09 7.15
N PHE A 96 -9.93 -2.25 6.14
CA PHE A 96 -9.77 -1.26 5.07
C PHE A 96 -11.07 -1.07 4.27
N TYR A 97 -11.71 -2.17 3.87
CA TYR A 97 -12.95 -2.14 3.11
C TYR A 97 -14.12 -1.50 3.88
N ASN A 98 -14.27 -1.83 5.18
CA ASN A 98 -15.32 -1.25 6.03
C ASN A 98 -15.15 0.27 6.21
N ASN A 99 -13.93 0.80 6.08
CA ASN A 99 -13.66 2.23 6.05
C ASN A 99 -13.82 2.86 4.64
N GLY A 100 -14.35 2.12 3.66
CA GLY A 100 -14.63 2.59 2.29
C GLY A 100 -13.46 2.39 1.33
N GLY A 101 -12.36 1.74 1.76
CA GLY A 101 -11.24 1.37 0.89
C GLY A 101 -11.63 0.26 -0.07
N ASN A 102 -11.22 0.36 -1.33
CA ASN A 102 -11.50 -0.68 -2.32
C ASN A 102 -10.43 -0.83 -3.40
N ILE A 103 -9.28 -0.19 -3.25
CA ILE A 103 -8.13 -0.43 -4.14
C ILE A 103 -7.08 -1.21 -3.37
N PHE A 104 -6.68 -2.36 -3.93
CA PHE A 104 -5.67 -3.25 -3.36
C PHE A 104 -4.52 -3.40 -4.34
N ASP A 105 -3.31 -3.16 -3.84
CA ASP A 105 -2.06 -3.24 -4.59
C ASP A 105 -1.35 -4.55 -4.28
N THR A 106 -1.22 -5.39 -5.28
CA THR A 106 -0.49 -6.66 -5.20
C THR A 106 0.58 -6.76 -6.29
N ALA A 107 1.38 -7.80 -6.26
CA ALA A 107 2.37 -8.08 -7.29
C ALA A 107 2.66 -9.57 -7.39
N TYR A 108 3.00 -10.02 -8.60
CA TYR A 108 3.39 -11.39 -8.91
C TYR A 108 4.40 -11.98 -7.92
N ILE A 109 5.36 -11.14 -7.45
CA ILE A 109 6.46 -11.57 -6.56
C ILE A 109 6.15 -11.41 -5.07
N TYR A 110 5.05 -10.74 -4.68
CA TYR A 110 4.81 -10.48 -3.26
C TYR A 110 4.54 -11.77 -2.49
N ASN A 111 5.35 -12.01 -1.44
CA ASN A 111 5.30 -13.22 -0.63
C ASN A 111 5.28 -14.52 -1.47
N ASP A 112 6.09 -14.57 -2.53
CA ASP A 112 6.15 -15.69 -3.48
C ASP A 112 4.78 -16.08 -4.06
N GLY A 113 3.94 -15.06 -4.37
CA GLY A 113 2.59 -15.19 -4.91
C GLY A 113 1.48 -15.37 -3.87
N LYS A 114 1.82 -15.51 -2.59
CA LYS A 114 0.82 -15.67 -1.51
C LYS A 114 -0.06 -14.44 -1.33
N SER A 115 0.46 -13.24 -1.62
CA SER A 115 -0.34 -12.01 -1.56
C SER A 115 -1.51 -12.06 -2.54
N ASP A 116 -1.29 -12.55 -3.76
CA ASP A 116 -2.36 -12.76 -4.75
C ASP A 116 -3.36 -13.81 -4.25
N GLU A 117 -2.89 -14.94 -3.69
CA GLU A 117 -3.76 -15.99 -3.15
C GLU A 117 -4.64 -15.45 -2.01
N TYR A 118 -4.05 -14.71 -1.05
CA TYR A 118 -4.80 -14.14 0.09
C TYR A 118 -5.86 -13.14 -0.37
N LEU A 119 -5.50 -12.26 -1.30
CA LEU A 119 -6.43 -11.26 -1.82
C LEU A 119 -7.56 -11.92 -2.62
N GLY A 120 -7.22 -12.86 -3.51
CA GLY A 120 -8.19 -13.60 -4.31
C GLY A 120 -9.18 -14.40 -3.47
N GLU A 121 -8.68 -15.11 -2.45
CA GLU A 121 -9.54 -15.86 -1.53
C GLU A 121 -10.50 -14.93 -0.78
N TRP A 122 -10.02 -13.79 -0.28
CA TRP A 122 -10.85 -12.81 0.42
C TRP A 122 -11.90 -12.19 -0.50
N ILE A 123 -11.54 -11.76 -1.71
CA ILE A 123 -12.46 -11.17 -2.70
C ILE A 123 -13.59 -12.17 -3.04
N ASN A 124 -13.21 -13.41 -3.37
CA ASN A 124 -14.17 -14.41 -3.84
C ASN A 124 -15.10 -14.88 -2.72
N SER A 125 -14.58 -15.13 -1.53
CA SER A 125 -15.39 -15.58 -0.40
C SER A 125 -16.40 -14.53 0.09
N ASN A 126 -16.10 -13.26 -0.13
CA ASN A 126 -17.00 -12.15 0.22
C ASN A 126 -17.86 -11.68 -0.98
N GLY A 127 -17.67 -12.22 -2.18
CA GLY A 127 -18.43 -11.84 -3.38
C GLY A 127 -18.13 -10.42 -3.87
N LEU A 128 -16.93 -9.90 -3.63
CA LEU A 128 -16.56 -8.49 -3.81
C LEU A 128 -15.91 -8.17 -5.18
N SER A 129 -15.85 -9.10 -6.12
CA SER A 129 -15.15 -8.92 -7.40
C SER A 129 -15.63 -7.71 -8.22
N LYS A 130 -16.88 -7.29 -8.05
CA LYS A 130 -17.45 -6.12 -8.72
C LYS A 130 -17.20 -4.79 -8.00
N GLU A 131 -16.68 -4.82 -6.77
CA GLU A 131 -16.50 -3.63 -5.93
C GLU A 131 -15.03 -3.30 -5.73
N ILE A 132 -14.17 -4.31 -5.70
CA ILE A 132 -12.74 -4.17 -5.47
C ILE A 132 -12.03 -3.84 -6.78
N ILE A 133 -11.12 -2.88 -6.71
CA ILE A 133 -10.15 -2.55 -7.76
C ILE A 133 -8.84 -3.23 -7.39
N VAL A 134 -8.33 -4.07 -8.28
CA VAL A 134 -7.05 -4.75 -8.10
C VAL A 134 -6.00 -4.11 -9.01
N LEU A 135 -4.94 -3.58 -8.39
CA LEU A 135 -3.71 -3.18 -9.05
C LEU A 135 -2.71 -4.31 -8.90
N GLY A 136 -2.44 -5.02 -10.00
CA GLY A 136 -1.41 -6.04 -10.06
C GLY A 136 -0.12 -5.53 -10.68
N LYS A 137 1.01 -6.15 -10.36
CA LYS A 137 2.31 -5.81 -10.94
C LYS A 137 3.08 -7.06 -11.35
N GLY A 138 3.75 -6.98 -12.51
CA GLY A 138 4.69 -8.01 -12.98
C GLY A 138 5.92 -7.39 -13.63
N ALA A 139 6.70 -8.20 -14.36
CA ALA A 139 7.96 -7.79 -14.96
C ALA A 139 8.95 -7.18 -13.94
N HIS A 140 9.20 -7.92 -12.85
CA HIS A 140 10.24 -7.58 -11.87
C HIS A 140 11.56 -8.28 -12.21
N THR A 141 12.67 -7.67 -11.87
CA THR A 141 14.01 -8.29 -11.96
C THR A 141 14.07 -9.66 -11.24
N PRO A 142 14.65 -10.72 -11.84
CA PRO A 142 15.42 -10.70 -13.09
C PRO A 142 14.57 -10.84 -14.38
N HIS A 143 13.25 -10.97 -14.28
CA HIS A 143 12.33 -11.21 -15.40
C HIS A 143 11.64 -9.92 -15.87
N CYS A 144 12.38 -8.80 -15.90
CA CYS A 144 11.87 -7.51 -16.36
C CYS A 144 12.02 -7.41 -17.89
N GLU A 145 11.21 -8.19 -18.61
CA GLU A 145 11.19 -8.25 -20.06
C GLU A 145 9.75 -8.41 -20.58
N PRO A 146 9.41 -7.86 -21.77
CA PRO A 146 8.05 -7.92 -22.34
C PRO A 146 7.48 -9.33 -22.43
N LYS A 147 8.30 -10.32 -22.78
CA LYS A 147 7.89 -11.74 -22.93
C LYS A 147 7.31 -12.37 -21.64
N PHE A 148 7.64 -11.83 -20.46
CA PHE A 148 7.14 -12.35 -19.19
C PHE A 148 5.84 -11.68 -18.72
N ILE A 149 5.42 -10.57 -19.33
CA ILE A 149 4.27 -9.78 -18.90
C ILE A 149 3.00 -10.62 -18.88
N LYS A 150 2.66 -11.22 -20.02
CA LYS A 150 1.42 -12.01 -20.15
C LYS A 150 1.44 -13.25 -19.25
N GLN A 151 2.53 -14.00 -19.27
CA GLN A 151 2.67 -15.21 -18.43
C GLN A 151 2.47 -14.88 -16.95
N GLN A 152 3.18 -13.86 -16.42
CA GLN A 152 3.07 -13.47 -15.01
C GLN A 152 1.70 -12.92 -14.65
N LEU A 153 1.05 -12.21 -15.58
CA LEU A 153 -0.33 -11.76 -15.40
C LEU A 153 -1.30 -12.93 -15.31
N GLU A 154 -1.21 -13.89 -16.22
CA GLU A 154 -2.08 -15.08 -16.23
C GLU A 154 -1.90 -15.91 -14.94
N GLU A 155 -0.67 -16.10 -14.47
CA GLU A 155 -0.40 -16.77 -13.20
C GLU A 155 -0.95 -15.98 -12.00
N SER A 156 -0.86 -14.62 -12.00
CA SER A 156 -1.48 -13.78 -10.98
C SER A 156 -3.00 -13.86 -11.00
N LEU A 157 -3.62 -13.85 -12.18
CA LEU A 157 -5.07 -14.01 -12.34
C LEU A 157 -5.58 -15.37 -11.81
N GLU A 158 -4.81 -16.45 -12.05
CA GLU A 158 -5.12 -17.77 -11.50
C GLU A 158 -5.09 -17.74 -9.96
N ARG A 159 -4.05 -17.17 -9.34
CA ARG A 159 -3.93 -17.03 -7.88
C ARG A 159 -5.04 -16.16 -7.28
N LEU A 160 -5.35 -15.05 -7.93
CA LEU A 160 -6.43 -14.13 -7.56
C LEU A 160 -7.83 -14.70 -7.82
N LYS A 161 -7.94 -15.73 -8.65
CA LYS A 161 -9.22 -16.31 -9.12
C LYS A 161 -10.11 -15.24 -9.78
N LEU A 162 -9.49 -14.36 -10.57
CA LEU A 162 -10.14 -13.28 -11.33
C LEU A 162 -9.95 -13.48 -12.83
N GLU A 163 -10.88 -13.00 -13.62
CA GLU A 163 -10.80 -13.06 -15.09
C GLU A 163 -9.95 -11.94 -15.68
N SER A 164 -9.85 -10.80 -14.99
CA SER A 164 -9.08 -9.64 -15.41
C SER A 164 -8.70 -8.77 -14.22
N LEU A 165 -7.70 -7.89 -14.41
CA LEU A 165 -7.33 -6.84 -13.45
C LEU A 165 -7.86 -5.47 -13.90
N ASP A 166 -8.18 -4.62 -12.95
CA ASP A 166 -8.55 -3.23 -13.24
C ASP A 166 -7.32 -2.42 -13.68
N ILE A 167 -6.18 -2.61 -13.00
CA ILE A 167 -4.92 -1.89 -13.26
C ILE A 167 -3.76 -2.89 -13.28
N TYR A 168 -2.90 -2.79 -14.29
CA TYR A 168 -1.66 -3.56 -14.33
C TYR A 168 -0.45 -2.67 -14.54
N CYS A 169 0.56 -2.76 -13.66
CA CYS A 169 1.77 -1.97 -13.73
C CYS A 169 3.01 -2.83 -13.98
N LEU A 170 3.92 -2.36 -14.83
CA LEU A 170 5.28 -2.87 -14.85
C LEU A 170 5.94 -2.58 -13.51
N HIS A 171 6.50 -3.61 -12.85
CA HIS A 171 7.04 -3.46 -11.49
C HIS A 171 8.42 -2.80 -11.45
N ARG A 172 9.18 -2.94 -12.54
CA ARG A 172 10.50 -2.34 -12.74
C ARG A 172 10.66 -1.91 -14.20
N ASP A 173 11.71 -1.12 -14.45
CA ASP A 173 12.19 -0.81 -15.80
C ASP A 173 13.41 -1.66 -16.14
N ASN A 174 13.61 -1.92 -17.42
CA ASN A 174 14.83 -2.51 -17.98
C ASN A 174 15.33 -1.59 -19.08
N LEU A 175 16.40 -0.85 -18.79
CA LEU A 175 16.94 0.18 -19.68
C LEU A 175 17.55 -0.40 -20.96
N ASP A 176 17.87 -1.69 -21.00
CA ASP A 176 18.41 -2.38 -22.17
C ASP A 176 17.34 -2.70 -23.23
N ILE A 177 16.06 -2.53 -22.89
CA ILE A 177 14.91 -2.83 -23.75
C ILE A 177 14.21 -1.52 -24.16
N PRO A 178 13.90 -1.33 -25.46
CA PRO A 178 13.11 -0.20 -25.94
C PRO A 178 11.74 -0.12 -25.27
N VAL A 179 11.26 1.10 -25.00
CA VAL A 179 9.94 1.32 -24.37
C VAL A 179 8.79 0.79 -25.24
N GLU A 180 8.99 0.80 -26.55
CA GLU A 180 8.07 0.33 -27.55
C GLU A 180 7.66 -1.12 -27.32
N GLU A 181 8.62 -1.99 -26.99
CA GLU A 181 8.37 -3.41 -26.76
C GLU A 181 7.50 -3.64 -25.52
N PHE A 182 7.71 -2.86 -24.45
CA PHE A 182 6.86 -2.91 -23.26
C PHE A 182 5.43 -2.44 -23.56
N ILE A 183 5.29 -1.30 -24.27
CA ILE A 183 3.98 -0.77 -24.66
C ILE A 183 3.24 -1.76 -25.56
N ASP A 184 3.94 -2.39 -26.49
CA ASP A 184 3.33 -3.37 -27.40
C ASP A 184 2.80 -4.59 -26.64
N ALA A 185 3.58 -5.17 -25.75
CA ALA A 185 3.16 -6.30 -24.92
C ALA A 185 2.01 -5.93 -23.96
N LEU A 186 2.01 -4.73 -23.38
CA LEU A 186 0.91 -4.27 -22.53
C LEU A 186 -0.39 -4.05 -23.33
N ASN A 187 -0.29 -3.56 -24.57
CA ASN A 187 -1.45 -3.41 -25.44
C ASN A 187 -2.00 -4.75 -25.92
N GLU A 188 -1.18 -5.80 -26.03
CA GLU A 188 -1.65 -7.16 -26.31
C GLU A 188 -2.58 -7.65 -25.19
N ILE A 189 -2.13 -7.64 -23.93
CA ILE A 189 -2.95 -8.08 -22.79
C ILE A 189 -4.21 -7.20 -22.57
N HIS A 190 -4.12 -5.90 -22.88
CA HIS A 190 -5.29 -5.01 -22.85
C HIS A 190 -6.29 -5.38 -23.96
N SER A 191 -5.84 -5.64 -25.18
CA SER A 191 -6.73 -6.01 -26.31
C SER A 191 -7.42 -7.36 -26.10
N GLU A 192 -6.83 -8.24 -25.30
CA GLU A 192 -7.42 -9.51 -24.87
C GLU A 192 -8.42 -9.34 -23.71
N GLY A 193 -8.55 -8.13 -23.15
CA GLY A 193 -9.46 -7.84 -22.04
C GLY A 193 -8.94 -8.30 -20.67
N LEU A 194 -7.66 -8.66 -20.56
CA LEU A 194 -7.06 -9.12 -19.29
C LEU A 194 -6.78 -7.97 -18.32
N VAL A 195 -6.68 -6.73 -18.80
CA VAL A 195 -6.47 -5.53 -18.00
C VAL A 195 -7.30 -4.36 -18.55
N SER A 196 -7.82 -3.50 -17.68
CA SER A 196 -8.58 -2.31 -18.08
C SER A 196 -7.66 -1.12 -18.35
N THR A 197 -6.69 -0.88 -17.49
CA THR A 197 -5.72 0.23 -17.66
C THR A 197 -4.32 -0.22 -17.30
N ILE A 198 -3.31 0.49 -17.79
CA ILE A 198 -1.91 0.13 -17.64
C ILE A 198 -1.09 1.23 -16.97
N GLY A 199 -0.03 0.85 -16.31
CA GLY A 199 0.87 1.75 -15.62
C GLY A 199 2.29 1.22 -15.51
N ALA A 200 3.12 1.97 -14.81
CA ALA A 200 4.49 1.60 -14.52
C ALA A 200 4.87 1.93 -13.08
N SER A 201 5.81 1.19 -12.54
CA SER A 201 6.41 1.44 -11.23
C SER A 201 7.92 1.55 -11.36
N ASN A 202 8.49 2.56 -10.70
CA ASN A 202 9.92 2.81 -10.71
C ASN A 202 10.50 3.14 -12.11
N TRP A 203 9.72 3.83 -12.92
CA TRP A 203 10.16 4.38 -14.18
C TRP A 203 10.57 5.84 -14.02
N THR A 204 11.63 6.27 -14.73
CA THR A 204 12.01 7.68 -14.78
C THR A 204 11.01 8.48 -15.61
N LEU A 205 10.95 9.81 -15.41
CA LEU A 205 10.08 10.70 -16.20
C LEU A 205 10.37 10.56 -17.71
N GLU A 206 11.63 10.56 -18.08
CA GLU A 206 12.03 10.44 -19.49
C GLU A 206 11.52 9.13 -20.12
N ARG A 207 11.71 8.00 -19.48
CA ARG A 207 11.26 6.69 -19.95
C ARG A 207 9.75 6.59 -20.04
N PHE A 208 9.07 7.13 -19.02
CA PHE A 208 7.62 7.14 -18.94
C PHE A 208 6.99 8.02 -20.04
N ASP A 209 7.54 9.22 -20.28
CA ASP A 209 7.11 10.13 -21.34
C ASP A 209 7.36 9.53 -22.72
N ASN A 210 8.55 8.95 -22.95
CA ASN A 210 8.88 8.27 -24.21
C ASN A 210 7.88 7.13 -24.51
N ALA A 211 7.51 6.34 -23.52
CA ALA A 211 6.52 5.28 -23.66
C ALA A 211 5.14 5.83 -24.04
N ASN A 212 4.69 6.89 -23.37
CA ASN A 212 3.40 7.54 -23.66
C ASN A 212 3.40 8.22 -25.04
N ASN A 213 4.50 8.84 -25.44
CA ASN A 213 4.65 9.42 -26.77
C ASN A 213 4.59 8.35 -27.87
N TYR A 214 5.26 7.19 -27.66
CA TYR A 214 5.14 6.05 -28.57
C TYR A 214 3.71 5.54 -28.66
N ALA A 215 3.04 5.34 -27.53
CA ALA A 215 1.65 4.88 -27.49
C ALA A 215 0.74 5.83 -28.27
N LYS A 216 0.81 7.12 -27.98
CA LYS A 216 0.02 8.17 -28.68
C LYS A 216 0.24 8.16 -30.18
N LYS A 217 1.51 8.11 -30.62
CA LYS A 217 1.88 8.09 -32.05
C LYS A 217 1.31 6.86 -32.78
N ASN A 218 1.24 5.72 -32.10
CA ASN A 218 0.80 4.45 -32.67
C ASN A 218 -0.66 4.10 -32.35
N LYS A 219 -1.45 5.04 -31.80
CA LYS A 219 -2.87 4.85 -31.42
C LYS A 219 -3.06 3.68 -30.45
N LYS A 220 -2.14 3.52 -29.54
CA LYS A 220 -2.15 2.53 -28.44
C LYS A 220 -2.54 3.21 -27.15
N ILE A 221 -2.97 2.43 -26.14
CA ILE A 221 -3.08 2.96 -24.80
C ILE A 221 -1.70 3.19 -24.21
N GLY A 222 -1.53 4.30 -23.50
CA GLY A 222 -0.34 4.64 -22.74
C GLY A 222 -0.54 4.42 -21.24
N PHE A 223 0.49 4.70 -20.48
CA PHE A 223 0.43 4.65 -19.02
C PHE A 223 -0.51 5.71 -18.46
N LYS A 224 -1.48 5.31 -17.66
CA LYS A 224 -2.41 6.15 -16.91
C LYS A 224 -2.11 6.16 -15.40
N VAL A 225 -1.26 5.25 -14.94
CA VAL A 225 -0.88 5.07 -13.54
C VAL A 225 0.63 5.01 -13.41
N LEU A 226 1.17 5.78 -12.45
CA LEU A 226 2.55 5.68 -12.00
C LEU A 226 2.57 5.24 -10.54
N SER A 227 3.42 4.26 -10.20
CA SER A 227 3.68 3.84 -8.83
C SER A 227 5.15 4.00 -8.46
N ASN A 228 5.58 5.25 -8.29
CA ASN A 228 6.91 5.62 -7.80
C ASN A 228 6.87 6.06 -6.35
N ASN A 229 8.02 6.18 -5.69
CA ASN A 229 8.06 6.74 -4.34
C ASN A 229 7.64 8.21 -4.34
N PHE A 230 6.80 8.57 -3.38
CA PHE A 230 6.52 9.96 -3.01
C PHE A 230 6.03 10.01 -1.55
N SER A 231 6.64 10.88 -0.75
CA SER A 231 6.29 11.12 0.65
C SER A 231 6.72 12.53 1.07
N LEU A 232 6.36 12.95 2.28
CA LEU A 232 6.84 14.23 2.84
C LEU A 232 8.37 14.27 2.96
N ALA A 233 9.03 13.13 3.23
CA ALA A 233 10.48 13.03 3.16
C ALA A 233 10.95 12.61 1.75
N ASN A 234 12.03 13.21 1.29
CA ASN A 234 12.66 12.81 0.03
C ASN A 234 13.43 11.50 0.20
N MET A 235 13.29 10.58 -0.73
CA MET A 235 14.11 9.38 -0.81
C MET A 235 15.49 9.75 -1.38
N ASN A 236 16.48 9.97 -0.51
CA ASN A 236 17.82 10.42 -0.90
C ASN A 236 18.63 9.36 -1.64
N LYS A 237 18.43 8.10 -1.28
CA LYS A 237 18.98 6.94 -1.98
C LYS A 237 17.87 5.91 -2.14
N PRO A 238 17.91 5.13 -3.22
CA PRO A 238 16.90 4.11 -3.46
C PRO A 238 16.79 3.15 -2.26
N VAL A 239 15.56 2.86 -1.81
CA VAL A 239 15.29 1.82 -0.79
C VAL A 239 15.83 0.49 -1.29
N TRP A 240 15.47 0.14 -2.51
CA TRP A 240 15.99 -1.03 -3.26
C TRP A 240 16.58 -0.58 -4.60
N PRO A 241 17.52 -1.33 -5.19
CA PRO A 241 18.05 -1.02 -6.51
C PRO A 241 16.93 -0.80 -7.54
N GLY A 242 17.08 0.25 -8.36
CA GLY A 242 16.11 0.60 -9.39
C GLY A 242 14.84 1.32 -8.91
N CYS A 243 14.75 1.67 -7.63
CA CYS A 243 13.65 2.50 -7.13
C CYS A 243 13.80 3.96 -7.54
N VAL A 244 12.70 4.59 -7.94
CA VAL A 244 12.63 5.96 -8.44
C VAL A 244 11.71 6.80 -7.56
N ASN A 245 12.17 8.01 -7.21
CA ASN A 245 11.41 9.04 -6.51
C ASN A 245 10.66 9.94 -7.51
N CYS A 246 9.46 10.36 -7.16
CA CYS A 246 8.68 11.32 -7.94
C CYS A 246 9.10 12.74 -7.55
N SER A 247 9.81 13.45 -8.46
CA SER A 247 10.19 14.84 -8.28
C SER A 247 9.01 15.79 -8.53
N GLU A 248 9.11 17.06 -8.13
CA GLU A 248 8.10 18.08 -8.47
C GLU A 248 7.90 18.21 -10.00
N GLN A 249 8.96 18.11 -10.79
CA GLN A 249 8.85 18.10 -12.24
C GLN A 249 8.04 16.89 -12.74
N TYR A 250 8.24 15.74 -12.14
CA TYR A 250 7.48 14.53 -12.49
C TYR A 250 6.02 14.67 -12.07
N LEU A 251 5.75 15.21 -10.87
CA LEU A 251 4.38 15.48 -10.42
C LEU A 251 3.64 16.42 -11.37
N ASN A 252 4.27 17.51 -11.78
CA ASN A 252 3.67 18.45 -12.73
C ASN A 252 3.31 17.76 -14.05
N TYR A 253 4.23 16.95 -14.61
CA TYR A 253 3.96 16.17 -15.82
C TYR A 253 2.75 15.24 -15.63
N LEU A 254 2.64 14.53 -14.50
CA LEU A 254 1.53 13.65 -14.23
C LEU A 254 0.20 14.40 -14.21
N PHE A 255 0.15 15.54 -13.52
CA PHE A 255 -1.09 16.33 -13.36
C PHE A 255 -1.51 17.02 -14.67
N GLU A 256 -0.56 17.50 -15.46
CA GLU A 256 -0.82 18.07 -16.79
C GLU A 256 -1.35 17.06 -17.81
N ASN A 257 -1.12 15.76 -17.57
CA ASN A 257 -1.54 14.68 -18.46
C ASN A 257 -2.62 13.77 -17.86
N ASP A 258 -3.26 14.17 -16.75
CA ASP A 258 -4.29 13.42 -16.04
C ASP A 258 -3.86 11.97 -15.70
N ILE A 259 -2.61 11.82 -15.24
CA ILE A 259 -2.04 10.54 -14.82
C ILE A 259 -2.12 10.42 -13.30
N TYR A 260 -2.54 9.25 -12.82
CA TYR A 260 -2.66 8.96 -11.39
C TYR A 260 -1.33 8.52 -10.81
N LEU A 261 -1.01 9.06 -9.62
CA LEU A 261 0.14 8.61 -8.82
C LEU A 261 -0.33 7.74 -7.67
N PHE A 262 0.16 6.52 -7.62
CA PHE A 262 -0.04 5.58 -6.51
C PHE A 262 1.30 5.38 -5.79
N PRO A 263 1.69 6.34 -4.92
CA PRO A 263 3.03 6.35 -4.38
C PRO A 263 3.20 5.29 -3.30
N TRP A 264 4.24 4.47 -3.45
CA TRP A 264 4.67 3.54 -2.40
C TRP A 264 5.56 4.23 -1.35
N SER A 265 5.63 3.65 -0.15
CA SER A 265 6.30 4.23 1.03
C SER A 265 5.86 5.67 1.31
N SER A 266 4.57 5.94 1.16
CA SER A 266 3.95 7.27 1.32
C SER A 266 4.16 7.90 2.70
N GLN A 267 4.49 7.09 3.70
CA GLN A 267 4.83 7.49 5.08
C GLN A 267 6.34 7.36 5.37
N ALA A 268 7.19 7.35 4.33
CA ALA A 268 8.64 7.21 4.45
C ALA A 268 9.07 6.04 5.37
N ARG A 269 8.36 4.90 5.30
CA ARG A 269 8.61 3.67 6.06
C ARG A 269 8.74 3.90 7.57
N GLY A 270 7.96 4.82 8.12
CA GLY A 270 7.94 5.12 9.55
C GLY A 270 8.93 6.19 10.01
N PHE A 271 9.58 6.92 9.10
CA PHE A 271 10.49 8.03 9.46
C PHE A 271 9.83 9.10 10.34
N PHE A 272 8.52 9.29 10.24
CA PHE A 272 7.74 10.24 11.04
C PHE A 272 7.13 9.63 12.30
N LEU A 273 7.51 8.40 12.69
CA LEU A 273 7.07 7.82 13.96
C LEU A 273 7.80 8.43 15.16
N GLU A 274 7.08 8.63 16.25
CA GLU A 274 7.66 8.80 17.57
C GLU A 274 8.12 7.44 18.09
N LYS A 275 9.41 7.20 18.08
CA LYS A 275 10.00 5.88 18.39
C LYS A 275 9.67 5.39 19.81
N ASP A 276 9.40 6.31 20.74
CA ASP A 276 9.10 6.00 22.14
C ASP A 276 7.64 5.64 22.41
N LEU A 277 6.71 6.01 21.51
CA LEU A 277 5.29 5.74 21.67
C LEU A 277 4.86 4.38 21.08
N TYR A 278 5.67 3.78 20.23
CA TYR A 278 5.37 2.47 19.67
C TYR A 278 6.07 1.39 20.49
N PRO A 279 5.32 0.46 21.11
CA PRO A 279 5.94 -0.64 21.81
C PRO A 279 6.82 -1.42 20.83
N LYS A 280 8.04 -1.74 21.27
CA LYS A 280 9.02 -2.58 20.54
C LYS A 280 8.47 -3.96 20.14
N ALA A 281 7.25 -4.28 20.55
CA ALA A 281 6.54 -5.53 20.32
C ALA A 281 5.76 -5.60 19.00
N ALA A 282 5.53 -4.51 18.30
CA ALA A 282 5.10 -4.64 16.92
C ALA A 282 6.30 -5.22 16.15
N HIS A 283 6.16 -6.41 15.63
CA HIS A 283 7.08 -7.02 14.66
C HIS A 283 7.03 -6.27 13.33
N VAL A 284 7.10 -4.98 13.43
CA VAL A 284 7.25 -4.09 12.31
C VAL A 284 8.67 -4.31 11.83
N ALA A 285 8.83 -4.81 10.63
CA ALA A 285 10.07 -4.63 9.92
C ALA A 285 10.16 -3.12 9.62
N ASN A 286 10.40 -2.35 10.68
CA ASN A 286 10.94 -1.02 10.52
C ASN A 286 12.21 -1.18 9.70
N PRO A 287 12.48 -0.28 8.76
CA PRO A 287 13.77 -0.26 8.11
C PRO A 287 14.83 -0.36 9.20
N SER A 288 15.92 -1.09 8.95
CA SER A 288 17.03 -1.08 9.87
C SER A 288 17.46 0.38 10.08
N LEU A 289 18.02 0.68 11.24
CA LEU A 289 18.53 2.04 11.50
C LEU A 289 19.49 2.50 10.37
N GLU A 290 20.25 1.57 9.82
CA GLU A 290 21.15 1.82 8.68
C GLU A 290 20.36 2.19 7.41
N GLU A 291 19.28 1.47 7.08
CA GLU A 291 18.40 1.82 5.94
C GLU A 291 17.75 3.18 6.17
N GLU A 292 17.21 3.44 7.35
CA GLU A 292 16.59 4.72 7.68
C GLU A 292 17.58 5.87 7.50
N GLN A 293 18.80 5.72 8.05
CA GLN A 293 19.86 6.72 7.90
C GLN A 293 20.26 6.92 6.43
N ARG A 294 20.44 5.84 5.70
CA ARG A 294 20.86 5.88 4.31
C ARG A 294 19.84 6.54 3.39
N VAL A 295 18.54 6.27 3.62
CA VAL A 295 17.45 6.65 2.70
C VAL A 295 16.85 8.00 3.07
N TRP A 296 16.63 8.26 4.37
CA TRP A 296 15.80 9.38 4.81
C TRP A 296 16.54 10.46 5.59
N HIS A 297 17.75 10.20 6.11
CA HIS A 297 18.45 11.18 6.94
C HIS A 297 19.30 12.12 6.09
N ASP A 298 18.82 13.36 5.94
CA ASP A 298 19.57 14.54 5.54
C ASP A 298 18.98 15.77 6.26
N GLU A 299 19.61 16.91 6.11
CA GLU A 299 19.19 18.15 6.78
C GLU A 299 17.78 18.58 6.39
N ILE A 300 17.40 18.38 5.12
CA ILE A 300 16.08 18.75 4.59
C ILE A 300 15.01 17.86 5.23
N ASN A 301 15.18 16.55 5.20
CA ASN A 301 14.20 15.62 5.77
C ASN A 301 14.10 15.75 7.29
N LEU A 302 15.20 15.99 7.98
CA LEU A 302 15.20 16.25 9.43
C LEU A 302 14.47 17.56 9.76
N SER A 303 14.61 18.61 8.93
CA SER A 303 13.84 19.84 9.07
C SER A 303 12.34 19.57 8.85
N ARG A 304 11.97 18.84 7.77
CA ARG A 304 10.57 18.48 7.50
C ARG A 304 9.98 17.61 8.62
N ARG A 305 10.77 16.68 9.16
CA ARG A 305 10.35 15.87 10.31
C ARG A 305 10.04 16.74 11.52
N LYS A 306 10.92 17.69 11.86
CA LYS A 306 10.71 18.63 12.99
C LYS A 306 9.43 19.43 12.79
N LYS A 307 9.21 19.99 11.59
CA LYS A 307 8.00 20.74 11.25
C LYS A 307 6.74 19.87 11.32
N CYS A 308 6.84 18.64 10.81
CA CYS A 308 5.73 17.68 10.88
C CYS A 308 5.33 17.41 12.34
N PHE A 309 6.28 17.21 13.24
CA PHE A 309 5.99 17.02 14.68
C PHE A 309 5.34 18.25 15.29
N GLN A 310 5.85 19.43 15.00
CA GLN A 310 5.28 20.67 15.51
C GLN A 310 3.82 20.87 15.03
N LEU A 311 3.57 20.75 13.71
CA LEU A 311 2.22 20.96 13.17
C LEU A 311 1.25 19.84 13.61
N SER A 312 1.72 18.62 13.80
CA SER A 312 0.87 17.54 14.30
C SER A 312 0.40 17.78 15.74
N GLU A 313 1.24 18.35 16.58
CA GLU A 313 0.87 18.77 17.94
C GLU A 313 -0.22 19.89 17.89
N GLU A 314 -0.05 20.87 17.02
CA GLU A 314 -1.03 21.96 16.82
C GLU A 314 -2.40 21.46 16.32
N LEU A 315 -2.38 20.45 15.43
CA LEU A 315 -3.58 19.85 14.85
C LEU A 315 -4.18 18.70 15.69
N GLY A 316 -3.48 18.24 16.73
CA GLY A 316 -3.93 17.14 17.59
C GLY A 316 -3.97 15.79 16.91
N CYS A 317 -3.02 15.51 15.99
CA CYS A 317 -2.87 14.25 15.29
C CYS A 317 -1.46 13.67 15.47
N LEU A 318 -1.26 12.43 15.02
CA LEU A 318 0.07 11.82 15.04
C LEU A 318 0.94 12.36 13.89
N PRO A 319 2.26 12.54 14.08
CA PRO A 319 3.16 12.98 13.00
C PRO A 319 3.12 12.07 11.76
N ILE A 320 2.95 10.77 11.95
CA ILE A 320 2.83 9.80 10.84
C ILE A 320 1.51 9.96 10.07
N GLU A 321 0.42 10.38 10.74
CA GLU A 321 -0.86 10.71 10.13
C GLU A 321 -0.73 11.99 9.30
N LEU A 322 -0.08 13.01 9.85
CA LEU A 322 0.18 14.27 9.14
C LEU A 322 1.06 14.06 7.90
N ALA A 323 2.10 13.24 8.01
CA ALA A 323 2.96 12.90 6.87
C ALA A 323 2.19 12.22 5.73
N LEU A 324 1.23 11.35 6.03
CA LEU A 324 0.34 10.74 5.03
C LEU A 324 -0.67 11.78 4.50
N ALA A 325 -1.24 12.62 5.37
CA ALA A 325 -2.14 13.69 4.98
C ALA A 325 -1.49 14.65 3.99
N TYR A 326 -0.21 14.98 4.16
CA TYR A 326 0.54 15.78 3.18
C TYR A 326 0.47 15.16 1.78
N VAL A 327 0.68 13.84 1.65
CA VAL A 327 0.62 13.15 0.36
C VAL A 327 -0.80 13.17 -0.22
N ILE A 328 -1.81 12.94 0.61
CA ILE A 328 -3.23 12.94 0.20
C ILE A 328 -3.66 14.34 -0.29
N ASN A 329 -3.21 15.40 0.40
CA ASN A 329 -3.63 16.78 0.09
C ASN A 329 -2.84 17.41 -1.08
N LYS A 330 -1.76 16.77 -1.56
CA LYS A 330 -0.92 17.32 -2.63
C LYS A 330 -1.69 17.46 -3.97
N ASN A 331 -2.51 16.48 -4.33
CA ASN A 331 -3.34 16.53 -5.55
C ASN A 331 -4.43 15.43 -5.51
N PRO A 332 -5.63 15.68 -6.07
CA PRO A 332 -6.70 14.66 -6.15
C PRO A 332 -6.32 13.38 -6.92
N ASN A 333 -5.38 13.44 -7.86
CA ASN A 333 -4.90 12.27 -8.61
C ASN A 333 -3.81 11.46 -7.88
N ILE A 334 -3.53 11.79 -6.61
CA ILE A 334 -2.61 10.99 -5.77
C ILE A 334 -3.42 10.10 -4.84
N CYS A 335 -3.20 8.78 -4.95
CA CYS A 335 -3.78 7.76 -4.10
C CYS A 335 -2.65 6.98 -3.40
N PRO A 336 -2.19 7.42 -2.21
CA PRO A 336 -1.04 6.80 -1.57
C PRO A 336 -1.28 5.35 -1.16
N LEU A 337 -0.27 4.50 -1.40
CA LEU A 337 -0.21 3.16 -0.87
C LEU A 337 0.09 3.20 0.62
N VAL A 338 -0.68 2.45 1.38
CA VAL A 338 -0.47 2.18 2.80
C VAL A 338 -0.36 0.68 3.03
N GLY A 339 0.58 0.28 3.87
CA GLY A 339 0.85 -1.13 4.15
C GLY A 339 0.76 -1.44 5.65
N PRO A 340 -0.41 -1.23 6.29
CA PRO A 340 -0.57 -1.48 7.71
C PRO A 340 -0.47 -2.97 8.02
N ARG A 341 0.15 -3.29 9.17
CA ARG A 341 0.32 -4.66 9.69
C ARG A 341 -0.60 -4.96 10.85
N SER A 342 -1.28 -3.95 11.36
CA SER A 342 -2.23 -4.05 12.45
C SER A 342 -3.43 -3.16 12.18
N VAL A 343 -4.55 -3.47 12.83
CA VAL A 343 -5.75 -2.62 12.81
C VAL A 343 -5.42 -1.21 13.31
N TYR A 344 -4.58 -1.09 14.33
CA TYR A 344 -4.15 0.21 14.87
C TYR A 344 -3.41 1.06 13.82
N GLU A 345 -2.47 0.46 13.06
CA GLU A 345 -1.79 1.17 11.97
C GLU A 345 -2.77 1.53 10.84
N SER A 346 -3.72 0.64 10.54
CA SER A 346 -4.77 0.90 9.56
C SER A 346 -5.69 2.06 10.00
N GLU A 347 -6.09 2.11 11.27
CA GLU A 347 -6.86 3.23 11.82
C GLU A 347 -6.10 4.56 11.70
N SER A 348 -4.80 4.57 11.99
CA SER A 348 -3.96 5.75 11.82
C SER A 348 -3.93 6.21 10.36
N CYS A 349 -3.80 5.27 9.41
CA CYS A 349 -3.90 5.62 7.98
C CYS A 349 -5.27 6.20 7.60
N MET A 350 -6.36 5.67 8.18
CA MET A 350 -7.71 6.19 7.95
C MET A 350 -7.86 7.61 8.52
N LYS A 351 -7.37 7.88 9.74
CA LYS A 351 -7.39 9.20 10.37
C LYS A 351 -6.64 10.24 9.56
N ALA A 352 -5.53 9.89 8.92
CA ALA A 352 -4.81 10.78 8.02
C ALA A 352 -5.68 11.33 6.89
N SER A 353 -6.67 10.57 6.40
CA SER A 353 -7.59 11.00 5.35
C SER A 353 -8.61 12.07 5.80
N LEU A 354 -8.73 12.30 7.10
CA LEU A 354 -9.61 13.34 7.70
C LEU A 354 -8.87 14.67 7.89
N ILE A 355 -7.55 14.67 7.75
CA ILE A 355 -6.73 15.87 7.94
C ILE A 355 -6.69 16.64 6.63
N THR A 356 -7.19 17.87 6.66
CA THR A 356 -7.08 18.81 5.54
C THR A 356 -5.98 19.81 5.84
N LEU A 357 -5.06 19.99 4.91
CA LEU A 357 -3.97 20.95 4.98
C LEU A 357 -4.24 22.07 3.96
N ASP A 358 -4.08 23.31 4.39
CA ASP A 358 -4.12 24.45 3.49
C ASP A 358 -2.76 24.67 2.78
N ASP A 359 -2.73 25.58 1.81
CA ASP A 359 -1.53 25.85 1.01
C ASP A 359 -0.37 26.41 1.89
N GLU A 360 -0.65 27.16 2.93
CA GLU A 360 0.36 27.71 3.84
C GLU A 360 1.03 26.55 4.63
N GLN A 361 0.24 25.65 5.19
CA GLN A 361 0.71 24.47 5.91
C GLN A 361 1.50 23.53 4.98
N MET A 362 0.99 23.28 3.77
CA MET A 362 1.68 22.45 2.76
C MET A 362 3.05 23.02 2.38
N ASN A 363 3.12 24.33 2.13
CA ASN A 363 4.35 25.02 1.79
C ASN A 363 5.32 25.07 2.98
N TRP A 364 4.80 25.33 4.18
CA TRP A 364 5.62 25.39 5.38
C TRP A 364 6.29 24.04 5.71
N LEU A 365 5.59 22.92 5.52
CA LEU A 365 6.15 21.59 5.74
C LEU A 365 7.37 21.30 4.85
N THR A 366 7.45 21.91 3.67
CA THR A 366 8.49 21.62 2.65
C THR A 366 9.49 22.75 2.45
N SER A 367 9.27 23.94 3.05
CA SER A 367 10.18 25.08 2.97
C SER A 367 11.54 24.88 3.65
#